data_2c4b74c3f029f7b9090be57939ae104b
#
_entry.id   2c4b74c3f029f7b9090be57939ae104b
#
_cell.length_a   1.000
_cell.length_b   1.000
_cell.length_c   1.000
_cell.angle_alpha   90.00
_cell.angle_beta   90.00
_cell.angle_gamma   90.00
#
_symmetry.space_group_name_H-M   'P 1'
#
loop_
_entity.id
_entity.type
_entity.pdbx_description
1 polymer ?
#
loop_
_entity_poly.entity_id
_entity_poly.type
_entity_poly.pdbx_seq_one_letter_code
_entity_poly.pdbx_strand_id
1 'polypeptide(L)' 'MPQRSEGEPRLVDARGLKCPWPVLRAARVMRECDEILLLADDPVALIDVPALAKAHDWALVLLDEGDHQSFRLSKTGR' A
#
# COMPACT_ATOMS: atom_id res chain seq x y z
N MET A 1 10.01 22.00 -9.43
CA MET A 1 9.78 21.34 -9.07
C MET A 1 9.78 20.28 -9.34
N PRO A 2 10.03 19.53 -9.12
CA PRO A 2 10.04 18.42 -9.54
C PRO A 2 8.95 17.86 -9.28
N GLN A 3 8.52 17.25 -9.68
CA GLN A 3 7.54 16.67 -9.51
C GLN A 3 7.65 15.44 -9.51
N ARG A 4 6.90 14.64 -9.01
CA ARG A 4 6.99 13.36 -9.02
C ARG A 4 6.75 12.86 -10.25
N SER A 5 7.34 11.83 -10.65
CA SER A 5 7.06 11.23 -11.84
C SER A 5 5.76 10.64 -11.82
N GLU A 6 4.99 10.75 -12.86
CA GLU A 6 3.78 10.13 -12.91
C GLU A 6 3.92 8.72 -13.04
N GLY A 7 3.24 7.91 -12.46
CA GLY A 7 3.32 6.49 -12.55
C GLY A 7 4.19 5.84 -11.53
N GLU A 8 4.95 6.61 -10.81
CA GLU A 8 5.74 6.04 -9.74
C GLU A 8 4.96 6.03 -8.46
N PRO A 9 4.79 4.91 -7.80
CA PRO A 9 4.08 4.88 -6.55
C PRO A 9 4.89 5.50 -5.43
N ARG A 10 4.22 6.08 -4.47
CA ARG A 10 4.89 6.56 -3.28
C ARG A 10 5.23 5.40 -2.39
N LEU A 11 6.47 5.33 -1.95
CA LEU A 11 6.89 4.23 -1.10
C LEU A 11 6.43 4.45 0.33
N VAL A 12 5.78 3.45 0.90
CA VAL A 12 5.35 3.48 2.30
C VAL A 12 5.96 2.26 2.97
N ASP A 13 6.98 2.47 3.76
CA ASP A 13 7.69 1.36 4.40
C ASP A 13 7.09 1.12 5.77
N ALA A 14 6.29 0.07 5.88
CA ALA A 14 5.66 -0.30 7.14
C ALA A 14 6.23 -1.59 7.70
N ARG A 15 7.44 -1.97 7.25
CA ARG A 15 8.07 -3.16 7.81
C ARG A 15 8.36 -2.91 9.28
N GLY A 16 8.21 -3.93 10.08
CA GLY A 16 8.38 -3.83 11.52
C GLY A 16 7.15 -3.38 12.26
N LEU A 17 6.12 -2.93 11.56
CA LEU A 17 4.89 -2.51 12.21
C LEU A 17 3.89 -3.65 12.23
N LYS A 18 3.10 -3.72 13.29
CA LYS A 18 2.09 -4.74 13.42
C LYS A 18 0.72 -4.17 13.11
N CYS A 19 -0.18 -5.06 12.73
CA CYS A 19 -1.53 -4.69 12.47
C CYS A 19 -2.11 -3.97 13.67
N PRO A 20 -2.83 -2.89 13.49
CA PRO A 20 -3.37 -2.39 12.23
C PRO A 20 -2.52 -1.28 11.60
N TRP A 21 -1.30 -1.08 12.05
CA TRP A 21 -0.54 0.09 11.64
C TRP A 21 -0.20 0.13 10.16
N PRO A 22 0.14 -1.01 9.50
CA PRO A 22 0.41 -0.93 8.07
C PRO A 22 -0.79 -0.43 7.27
N VAL A 23 -1.98 -0.92 7.63
CA VAL A 23 -3.19 -0.53 6.92
C VAL A 23 -3.53 0.94 7.19
N LEU A 24 -3.37 1.36 8.44
CA LEU A 24 -3.66 2.75 8.77
C LEU A 24 -2.70 3.70 8.07
N ARG A 25 -1.44 3.31 7.97
CA ARG A 25 -0.46 4.13 7.29
C ARG A 25 -0.76 4.22 5.80
N ALA A 26 -1.11 3.07 5.20
CA ALA A 26 -1.46 3.06 3.80
C ALA A 26 -2.66 3.94 3.51
N ALA A 27 -3.70 3.83 4.34
CA ALA A 27 -4.89 4.63 4.13
C ALA A 27 -4.60 6.11 4.23
N ARG A 28 -3.74 6.48 5.17
CA ARG A 28 -3.39 7.87 5.34
C ARG A 28 -2.66 8.43 4.12
N VAL A 29 -1.67 7.71 3.63
CA VAL A 29 -0.90 8.18 2.50
C VAL A 29 -1.76 8.22 1.23
N MET A 30 -2.66 7.28 1.09
CA MET A 30 -3.54 7.25 -0.08
C MET A 30 -4.50 8.42 -0.13
N ARG A 31 -4.67 9.14 0.95
CA ARG A 31 -5.47 10.36 0.87
C ARG A 31 -4.75 11.44 0.11
N GLU A 32 -3.42 11.34 0.01
CA GLU A 32 -2.60 12.38 -0.58
C GLU A 32 -2.05 12.00 -1.93
N CYS A 33 -2.15 10.75 -2.32
CA CYS A 33 -1.65 10.34 -3.61
C CYS A 33 -2.52 9.24 -4.17
N ASP A 34 -2.29 8.91 -5.42
CA ASP A 34 -3.14 7.97 -6.13
C ASP A 34 -2.59 6.57 -6.16
N GLU A 35 -1.34 6.41 -5.79
CA GLU A 35 -0.71 5.11 -5.87
C GLU A 35 0.40 5.01 -4.84
N ILE A 36 0.46 3.90 -4.12
CA ILE A 36 1.54 3.66 -3.17
C ILE A 36 2.08 2.26 -3.36
N LEU A 37 3.33 2.09 -2.94
CA LEU A 37 3.92 0.78 -2.78
C LEU A 37 4.13 0.58 -1.29
N LEU A 38 3.35 -0.29 -0.68
CA LEU A 38 3.39 -0.53 0.74
C LEU A 38 4.22 -1.76 1.02
N LEU A 39 5.20 -1.64 1.89
CA LEU A 39 6.00 -2.78 2.33
C LEU A 39 5.57 -3.15 3.72
N ALA A 40 5.26 -4.41 3.95
CA ALA A 40 4.85 -4.87 5.27
C ALA A 40 5.33 -6.29 5.50
N ASP A 41 5.65 -6.60 6.73
CA ASP A 41 6.13 -7.94 7.07
C ASP A 41 5.26 -8.62 8.11
N ASP A 42 4.17 -8.00 8.54
CA ASP A 42 3.23 -8.65 9.44
C ASP A 42 2.30 -9.53 8.61
N PRO A 43 2.18 -10.82 8.93
CA PRO A 43 1.31 -11.71 8.15
C PRO A 43 -0.14 -11.25 8.08
N VAL A 44 -0.61 -10.51 9.07
CA VAL A 44 -1.98 -10.02 9.06
C VAL A 44 -2.20 -9.03 7.91
N ALA A 45 -1.14 -8.39 7.44
CA ALA A 45 -1.27 -7.49 6.31
C ALA A 45 -1.76 -8.23 5.07
N LEU A 46 -1.48 -9.51 4.95
CA LEU A 46 -1.96 -10.29 3.82
C LEU A 46 -3.48 -10.40 3.79
N ILE A 47 -4.12 -10.15 4.92
CA ILE A 47 -5.57 -10.15 5.01
C ILE A 47 -6.10 -8.73 5.01
N ASP A 48 -5.47 -7.86 5.79
CA ASP A 48 -5.99 -6.52 6.01
C ASP A 48 -5.81 -5.60 4.82
N VAL A 49 -4.69 -5.72 4.11
CA VAL A 49 -4.45 -4.83 2.98
C VAL A 49 -5.41 -5.12 1.82
N PRO A 50 -5.65 -6.39 1.47
CA PRO A 50 -6.67 -6.66 0.45
C PRO A 50 -8.04 -6.17 0.86
N ALA A 51 -8.38 -6.29 2.14
CA ALA A 51 -9.67 -5.80 2.62
C ALA A 51 -9.77 -4.29 2.48
N LEU A 52 -8.69 -3.57 2.78
CA LEU A 52 -8.67 -2.14 2.60
C LEU A 52 -8.85 -1.76 1.13
N ALA A 53 -8.14 -2.46 0.25
CA ALA A 53 -8.23 -2.18 -1.16
C ALA A 53 -9.66 -2.40 -1.66
N LYS A 54 -10.28 -3.47 -1.21
CA LYS A 54 -11.63 -3.76 -1.62
C LYS A 54 -12.60 -2.72 -1.10
N ALA A 55 -12.43 -2.30 0.14
CA ALA A 55 -13.33 -1.31 0.73
C ALA A 55 -13.29 0.02 0.00
N HIS A 56 -12.14 0.36 -0.57
CA HIS A 56 -11.98 1.62 -1.29
C HIS A 56 -11.99 1.46 -2.80
N ASP A 57 -12.18 0.25 -3.27
CA ASP A 57 -12.20 -0.03 -4.70
C ASP A 57 -10.88 0.32 -5.36
N TRP A 58 -9.79 0.07 -4.67
CA TRP A 58 -8.46 0.30 -5.20
C TRP A 58 -7.95 -0.98 -5.87
N ALA A 59 -7.12 -0.83 -6.88
CA ALA A 59 -6.44 -1.97 -7.48
C ALA A 59 -5.30 -2.39 -6.58
N LEU A 60 -5.03 -3.68 -6.53
CA LEU A 60 -4.01 -4.23 -5.66
C LEU A 60 -3.16 -5.22 -6.42
N VAL A 61 -1.84 -5.08 -6.31
CA VAL A 61 -0.91 -6.09 -6.79
C VAL A 61 -0.03 -6.48 -5.62
N LEU A 62 0.02 -7.77 -5.32
CA LEU A 62 0.81 -8.28 -4.21
C LEU A 62 2.01 -9.02 -4.75
N LEU A 63 3.19 -8.70 -4.23
CA LEU A 63 4.41 -9.42 -4.54
C LEU A 63 5.05 -9.91 -3.25
N ASP A 64 5.43 -11.17 -3.25
CA ASP A 64 6.10 -11.76 -2.10
C ASP A 64 7.59 -11.56 -2.28
N GLU A 65 8.20 -10.79 -1.40
CA GLU A 65 9.63 -10.48 -1.51
C GLU A 65 10.49 -11.36 -0.61
N GLY A 66 9.89 -12.35 0.02
CA GLY A 66 10.62 -13.26 0.89
C GLY A 66 10.47 -12.89 2.35
N ASP A 67 11.15 -11.86 2.79
CA ASP A 67 11.07 -11.47 4.20
C ASP A 67 10.00 -10.40 4.44
N HIS A 68 9.36 -9.95 3.41
CA HIS A 68 8.25 -9.01 3.55
C HIS A 68 7.39 -9.10 2.29
N GLN A 69 6.28 -8.41 2.27
CA GLN A 69 5.42 -8.34 1.10
C GLN A 69 5.33 -6.93 0.61
N SER A 70 5.22 -6.78 -0.70
CA SER A 70 4.99 -5.49 -1.34
C SER A 70 3.56 -5.46 -1.85
N PHE A 71 2.84 -4.41 -1.50
CA PHE A 71 1.46 -4.24 -1.95
C PHE A 71 1.39 -2.96 -2.75
N ARG A 72 1.11 -3.07 -4.02
CA ARG A 72 0.93 -1.88 -4.84
C ARG A 72 -0.55 -1.56 -4.87
N LEU A 73 -0.91 -0.43 -4.31
CA LEU A 73 -2.29 0.01 -4.24
C LEU A 73 -2.46 1.22 -5.12
N SER A 74 -3.45 1.20 -5.99
CA SER A 74 -3.68 2.34 -6.85
C SER A 74 -5.17 2.60 -6.97
N LYS A 75 -5.52 3.87 -7.05
CA LYS A 75 -6.89 4.26 -7.29
C LYS A 75 -7.21 3.92 -8.72
N THR A 76 -8.44 3.49 -8.93
CA THR A 76 -8.76 2.94 -10.22
C THR A 76 -8.99 3.98 -11.26
N GLY A 77 -9.03 5.15 -10.90
CA GLY A 77 -9.10 6.07 -11.91
C GLY A 77 -10.33 6.37 -12.58
N ARG A 78 -11.11 6.09 -12.26
CA ARG A 78 -12.06 6.37 -12.92
C ARG A 78 -12.63 6.93 -12.37
#